data_edef7bdaa39d41258cc9036dd895d234
#
_entry.id   edef7bdaa39d41258cc9036dd895d234
#
_cell.length_a   1.000
_cell.length_b   1.000
_cell.length_c   1.000
_cell.angle_alpha   90.00
_cell.angle_beta   90.00
_cell.angle_gamma   90.00
#
_symmetry.space_group_name_H-M   'P 1'
#
loop_
_entity.id
_entity.type
_entity.pdbx_description
1 polymer ?
#
loop_
_entity_poly.entity_id
_entity_poly.type
_entity_poly.pdbx_seq_one_letter_code
_entity_poly.pdbx_strand_id
1 'polypeptide(L)'
;MADVSWKNVGYTAEEFLYFYRTAFNYIMQLNLNGEFFSETHAAYFIKKILFNYSDNYMELRSPCGAGVGQMSYYYDGNVYTCDEGRMMSEMGDNTFLLGNVLTDKYNKCVSSPVCAAVCKASVIECLPKCSGCVYQPYCGVCPVVNFAAANNLYEKNIKDFRCEVYRGIMDIIFEIIEEGNEKKIKILKSWAN
;
A
#
# COMPACT_ATOMS: atom_id res chain seq x y z
N MET A 1 5.62 -8.35 9.74
CA MET A 1 5.42 -9.65 9.07
C MET A 1 4.98 -10.64 10.11
N ALA A 2 3.92 -11.39 9.80
CA ALA A 2 3.33 -12.27 10.77
C ALA A 2 4.19 -13.53 10.93
N ASP A 3 4.52 -13.87 12.15
CA ASP A 3 5.10 -15.16 12.50
C ASP A 3 4.03 -16.28 12.41
N VAL A 4 4.37 -17.49 12.81
CA VAL A 4 3.44 -18.65 12.79
C VAL A 4 2.19 -18.40 13.64
N SER A 5 2.24 -17.49 14.63
CA SER A 5 1.11 -17.16 15.51
C SER A 5 0.00 -16.39 14.81
N TRP A 6 0.32 -15.72 13.70
CA TRP A 6 -0.68 -15.03 12.86
C TRP A 6 -1.83 -15.96 12.44
N LYS A 7 -1.53 -17.22 12.15
CA LYS A 7 -2.56 -18.21 11.76
C LYS A 7 -3.63 -18.42 12.83
N ASN A 8 -3.33 -18.11 14.08
CA ASN A 8 -4.23 -18.31 15.21
C ASN A 8 -5.04 -17.05 15.56
N VAL A 9 -4.60 -15.87 15.13
CA VAL A 9 -5.19 -14.58 15.50
C VAL A 9 -5.53 -13.70 14.27
N GLY A 10 -5.05 -14.08 13.11
CA GLY A 10 -5.30 -13.38 11.86
C GLY A 10 -6.67 -13.74 11.26
N TYR A 11 -7.05 -12.99 10.28
CA TYR A 11 -8.26 -13.19 9.47
C TYR A 11 -7.89 -13.25 7.98
N THR A 12 -8.75 -13.88 7.20
CA THR A 12 -8.61 -13.96 5.75
C THR A 12 -9.01 -12.64 5.07
N ALA A 13 -8.62 -12.46 3.81
CA ALA A 13 -9.07 -11.30 3.03
C ALA A 13 -10.60 -11.29 2.86
N GLU A 14 -11.22 -12.45 2.73
CA GLU A 14 -12.68 -12.60 2.63
C GLU A 14 -13.38 -12.13 3.92
N GLU A 15 -12.91 -12.60 5.08
CA GLU A 15 -13.45 -12.17 6.38
C GLU A 15 -13.28 -10.66 6.59
N PHE A 16 -12.11 -10.11 6.24
CA PHE A 16 -11.87 -8.68 6.28
C PHE A 16 -12.85 -7.92 5.38
N LEU A 17 -13.01 -8.34 4.13
CA LEU A 17 -13.87 -7.66 3.16
C LEU A 17 -15.36 -7.75 3.53
N TYR A 18 -15.78 -8.86 4.14
CA TYR A 18 -17.13 -8.97 4.67
C TYR A 18 -17.40 -7.93 5.76
N PHE A 19 -16.49 -7.82 6.74
CA PHE A 19 -16.55 -6.79 7.77
C PHE A 19 -16.46 -5.39 7.17
N TYR A 20 -15.49 -5.17 6.28
CA TYR A 20 -15.26 -3.87 5.64
C TYR A 20 -16.49 -3.38 4.88
N ARG A 21 -17.13 -4.24 4.09
CA ARG A 21 -18.36 -3.92 3.36
C ARG A 21 -19.49 -3.52 4.32
N THR A 22 -19.63 -4.24 5.42
CA THR A 22 -20.63 -3.93 6.45
C THR A 22 -20.37 -2.56 7.07
N ALA A 23 -19.15 -2.29 7.49
CA ALA A 23 -18.75 -1.01 8.08
C ALA A 23 -18.89 0.14 7.06
N PHE A 24 -18.48 -0.07 5.81
CA PHE A 24 -18.58 0.90 4.73
C PHE A 24 -20.05 1.29 4.47
N ASN A 25 -20.94 0.31 4.39
CA ASN A 25 -22.38 0.54 4.22
C ASN A 25 -22.96 1.31 5.39
N TYR A 26 -22.56 1.01 6.62
CA TYR A 26 -22.98 1.73 7.81
C TYR A 26 -22.52 3.20 7.78
N ILE A 27 -21.25 3.45 7.45
CA ILE A 27 -20.70 4.81 7.28
C ILE A 27 -21.45 5.55 6.17
N MET A 28 -21.77 4.88 5.06
CA MET A 28 -22.58 5.47 3.97
C MET A 28 -23.97 5.88 4.47
N GLN A 29 -24.63 5.06 5.30
CA GLN A 29 -25.94 5.42 5.88
C GLN A 29 -25.85 6.62 6.82
N LEU A 30 -24.82 6.72 7.65
CA LEU A 30 -24.60 7.92 8.49
C LEU A 30 -24.53 9.18 7.62
N ASN A 31 -23.73 9.14 6.54
CA ASN A 31 -23.61 10.27 5.61
C ASN A 31 -24.95 10.60 4.91
N LEU A 32 -25.73 9.60 4.53
CA LEU A 32 -27.07 9.80 3.93
C LEU A 32 -28.03 10.46 4.93
N ASN A 33 -27.88 10.23 6.21
CA ASN A 33 -28.64 10.84 7.29
C ASN A 33 -28.13 12.24 7.70
N GLY A 34 -27.04 12.71 7.08
CA GLY A 34 -26.45 14.02 7.35
C GLY A 34 -25.32 14.03 8.40
N GLU A 35 -24.91 12.87 8.88
CA GLU A 35 -23.77 12.72 9.80
C GLU A 35 -22.50 12.42 8.99
N PHE A 36 -21.56 13.36 8.95
CA PHE A 36 -20.33 13.19 8.15
C PHE A 36 -19.34 12.26 8.83
N PHE A 37 -19.03 11.16 8.15
CA PHE A 37 -17.89 10.27 8.44
C PHE A 37 -17.22 9.88 7.14
N SER A 38 -15.88 9.81 7.13
CA SER A 38 -15.10 9.30 5.98
C SER A 38 -14.38 8.02 6.36
N GLU A 39 -14.24 7.12 5.40
CA GLU A 39 -13.36 5.97 5.51
C GLU A 39 -12.04 6.30 4.79
N THR A 40 -10.93 6.29 5.52
CA THR A 40 -9.64 6.82 5.06
C THR A 40 -9.05 6.01 3.91
N HIS A 41 -9.12 4.67 3.95
CA HIS A 41 -8.61 3.84 2.85
C HIS A 41 -9.41 4.04 1.56
N ALA A 42 -10.75 4.08 1.68
CA ALA A 42 -11.61 4.40 0.53
C ALA A 42 -11.29 5.80 -0.01
N ALA A 43 -11.05 6.79 0.85
CA ALA A 43 -10.72 8.14 0.42
C ALA A 43 -9.48 8.18 -0.49
N TYR A 44 -8.43 7.43 -0.19
CA TYR A 44 -7.25 7.31 -1.05
C TYR A 44 -7.58 6.73 -2.44
N PHE A 45 -8.37 5.66 -2.49
CA PHE A 45 -8.81 5.08 -3.77
C PHE A 45 -9.73 6.02 -4.53
N ILE A 46 -10.68 6.66 -3.84
CA ILE A 46 -11.63 7.61 -4.44
C ILE A 46 -10.89 8.79 -5.09
N LYS A 47 -9.86 9.33 -4.44
CA LYS A 47 -9.01 10.39 -5.02
C LYS A 47 -8.39 9.94 -6.34
N LYS A 48 -7.86 8.73 -6.40
CA LYS A 48 -7.27 8.18 -7.62
C LYS A 48 -8.32 7.90 -8.70
N ILE A 49 -9.47 7.32 -8.33
CA ILE A 49 -10.52 6.88 -9.27
C ILE A 49 -11.30 8.07 -9.83
N LEU A 50 -11.75 9.00 -8.98
CA LEU A 50 -12.66 10.07 -9.40
C LEU A 50 -11.96 11.39 -9.73
N PHE A 51 -10.75 11.62 -9.21
CA PHE A 51 -10.07 12.91 -9.35
C PHE A 51 -8.72 12.81 -10.05
N ASN A 52 -8.28 11.60 -10.41
CA ASN A 52 -6.95 11.35 -10.97
C ASN A 52 -5.83 11.98 -10.12
N TYR A 53 -6.02 11.97 -8.81
CA TYR A 53 -5.10 12.56 -7.84
C TYR A 53 -4.51 11.45 -6.96
N SER A 54 -3.21 11.48 -6.75
CA SER A 54 -2.52 10.54 -5.88
C SER A 54 -1.97 11.27 -4.66
N ASP A 55 -2.49 10.94 -3.48
CA ASP A 55 -1.86 11.33 -2.23
C ASP A 55 -0.45 10.73 -2.14
N ASN A 56 0.41 11.36 -1.36
CA ASN A 56 1.76 10.84 -1.10
C ASN A 56 1.73 9.61 -0.15
N TYR A 57 0.75 8.72 -0.34
CA TYR A 57 0.62 7.50 0.42
C TYR A 57 1.40 6.38 -0.27
N MET A 58 2.50 5.96 0.34
CA MET A 58 3.50 5.10 -0.30
C MET A 58 2.95 3.77 -0.80
N GLU A 59 2.05 3.16 -0.05
CA GLU A 59 1.49 1.85 -0.40
C GLU A 59 0.64 1.86 -1.67
N LEU A 60 0.19 3.04 -2.11
CA LEU A 60 -0.63 3.23 -3.30
C LEU A 60 0.06 4.09 -4.37
N ARG A 61 1.39 4.28 -4.27
CA ARG A 61 2.20 5.00 -5.27
C ARG A 61 2.94 4.05 -6.19
N SER A 62 3.20 4.51 -7.41
CA SER A 62 4.15 3.88 -8.33
C SER A 62 5.07 4.94 -8.93
N PRO A 63 6.39 4.86 -8.68
CA PRO A 63 7.07 4.02 -7.69
C PRO A 63 6.73 4.44 -6.25
N CYS A 64 6.90 3.53 -5.28
CA CYS A 64 6.51 3.78 -3.87
C CYS A 64 7.31 4.90 -3.20
N GLY A 65 8.52 5.18 -3.67
CA GLY A 65 9.40 6.23 -3.16
C GLY A 65 10.45 5.78 -2.14
N ALA A 66 10.46 4.50 -1.75
CA ALA A 66 11.50 3.96 -0.88
C ALA A 66 12.90 4.18 -1.47
N GLY A 67 13.83 4.70 -0.68
CA GLY A 67 15.21 5.01 -1.08
C GLY A 67 15.40 6.30 -1.84
N VAL A 68 14.35 6.95 -2.38
CA VAL A 68 14.45 8.21 -3.14
C VAL A 68 13.54 9.31 -2.58
N GLY A 69 12.30 9.01 -2.23
CA GLY A 69 11.35 9.95 -1.62
C GLY A 69 11.35 9.89 -0.11
N GLN A 70 11.87 8.81 0.45
CA GLN A 70 12.07 8.62 1.89
C GLN A 70 13.18 7.63 2.17
N MET A 71 13.74 7.69 3.38
CA MET A 71 14.63 6.71 4.01
C MET A 71 14.25 6.58 5.48
N SER A 72 14.51 5.44 6.08
CA SER A 72 14.37 5.24 7.51
C SER A 72 15.74 5.31 8.19
N TYR A 73 15.86 6.16 9.20
CA TYR A 73 17.06 6.30 10.02
C TYR A 73 16.81 5.63 11.37
N TYR A 74 17.77 4.83 11.82
CA TYR A 74 17.62 4.08 13.04
C TYR A 74 18.55 4.63 14.17
N TYR A 75 18.28 4.26 15.41
CA TYR A 75 18.97 4.81 16.59
C TYR A 75 20.48 4.55 16.60
N ASP A 76 20.93 3.48 15.93
CA ASP A 76 22.34 3.10 15.80
C ASP A 76 23.05 3.78 14.63
N GLY A 77 22.36 4.68 13.94
CA GLY A 77 22.84 5.40 12.77
C GLY A 77 22.62 4.65 11.44
N ASN A 78 22.11 3.44 11.46
CA ASN A 78 21.80 2.70 10.22
C ASN A 78 20.69 3.36 9.42
N VAL A 79 20.82 3.29 8.09
CA VAL A 79 19.90 3.87 7.12
C VAL A 79 19.33 2.77 6.24
N TYR A 80 18.03 2.72 6.14
CA TYR A 80 17.29 1.73 5.36
C TYR A 80 16.48 2.37 4.25
N THR A 81 16.06 1.59 3.25
CA THR A 81 15.26 2.08 2.12
C THR A 81 13.93 2.68 2.54
N CYS A 82 13.31 2.18 3.60
CA CYS A 82 12.03 2.61 4.18
C CYS A 82 11.86 2.01 5.57
N ASP A 83 10.74 2.26 6.22
CA ASP A 83 10.44 1.73 7.54
C ASP A 83 10.26 0.20 7.53
N GLU A 84 9.59 -0.35 6.51
CA GLU A 84 9.47 -1.80 6.34
C GLU A 84 10.84 -2.47 6.17
N GLY A 85 11.78 -1.81 5.48
CA GLY A 85 13.16 -2.30 5.37
C GLY A 85 13.88 -2.31 6.72
N ARG A 86 13.65 -1.31 7.55
CA ARG A 86 14.14 -1.27 8.93
C ARG A 86 13.50 -2.38 9.78
N MET A 87 12.19 -2.62 9.64
CA MET A 87 11.51 -3.71 10.36
C MET A 87 12.06 -5.09 9.98
N MET A 88 12.48 -5.29 8.72
CA MET A 88 13.19 -6.53 8.33
C MET A 88 14.48 -6.72 9.12
N SER A 89 15.24 -5.64 9.33
CA SER A 89 16.47 -5.68 10.12
C SER A 89 16.23 -6.10 11.57
N GLU A 90 15.14 -5.63 12.19
CA GLU A 90 14.72 -6.07 13.52
C GLU A 90 14.43 -7.58 13.59
N MET A 91 14.06 -8.17 12.45
CA MET A 91 13.84 -9.60 12.29
C MET A 91 15.10 -10.37 11.89
N GLY A 92 16.27 -9.70 11.87
CA GLY A 92 17.57 -10.28 11.54
C GLY A 92 17.95 -10.24 10.06
N ASP A 93 17.18 -9.59 9.20
CA ASP A 93 17.45 -9.48 7.75
C ASP A 93 17.82 -8.06 7.35
N ASN A 94 19.10 -7.83 7.07
CA ASN A 94 19.67 -6.54 6.69
C ASN A 94 19.68 -6.28 5.17
N THR A 95 18.91 -7.00 4.38
CA THR A 95 18.87 -6.86 2.91
C THR A 95 18.60 -5.41 2.47
N PHE A 96 17.83 -4.64 3.24
CA PHE A 96 17.42 -3.28 2.90
C PHE A 96 18.27 -2.18 3.55
N LEU A 97 19.41 -2.54 4.17
CA LEU A 97 20.37 -1.60 4.74
C LEU A 97 21.10 -0.86 3.60
N LEU A 98 21.11 0.46 3.65
CA LEU A 98 21.80 1.33 2.68
C LEU A 98 23.17 1.78 3.15
N GLY A 99 23.36 1.94 4.44
CA GLY A 99 24.60 2.41 5.07
C GLY A 99 24.36 2.93 6.48
N ASN A 100 25.31 3.72 7.01
CA ASN A 100 25.23 4.29 8.35
C ASN A 100 25.66 5.77 8.32
N VAL A 101 24.88 6.66 8.94
CA VAL A 101 25.12 8.11 8.93
C VAL A 101 26.43 8.54 9.61
N LEU A 102 26.98 7.69 10.50
CA LEU A 102 28.22 7.99 11.22
C LEU A 102 29.46 7.66 10.38
N THR A 103 29.35 6.78 9.41
CA THR A 103 30.49 6.26 8.64
C THR A 103 30.37 6.50 7.14
N ASP A 104 29.16 6.70 6.63
CA ASP A 104 28.88 6.75 5.20
C ASP A 104 28.36 8.13 4.75
N LYS A 105 28.74 8.54 3.55
CA LYS A 105 28.19 9.74 2.91
C LYS A 105 26.82 9.41 2.31
N TYR A 106 25.92 10.40 2.27
CA TYR A 106 24.59 10.29 1.67
C TYR A 106 24.60 9.66 0.26
N ASN A 107 25.55 10.10 -0.60
CA ASN A 107 25.65 9.57 -1.94
C ASN A 107 25.89 8.04 -1.98
N LYS A 108 26.59 7.47 -0.99
CA LYS A 108 26.80 6.02 -0.92
C LYS A 108 25.46 5.31 -0.67
N CYS A 109 24.63 5.83 0.20
CA CYS A 109 23.31 5.25 0.51
C CYS A 109 22.40 5.27 -0.72
N VAL A 110 22.23 6.44 -1.37
CA VAL A 110 21.30 6.58 -2.51
C VAL A 110 21.79 5.88 -3.79
N SER A 111 23.11 5.71 -3.98
CA SER A 111 23.68 5.00 -5.11
C SER A 111 23.87 3.50 -4.88
N SER A 112 23.39 2.97 -3.75
CA SER A 112 23.57 1.56 -3.45
C SER A 112 22.75 0.68 -4.43
N PRO A 113 23.26 -0.53 -4.77
CA PRO A 113 22.50 -1.48 -5.57
C PRO A 113 21.16 -1.84 -4.96
N VAL A 114 21.06 -1.87 -3.62
CA VAL A 114 19.82 -2.14 -2.89
C VAL A 114 18.79 -1.03 -3.13
N CYS A 115 19.21 0.24 -3.03
CA CYS A 115 18.35 1.37 -3.34
C CYS A 115 17.81 1.27 -4.78
N ALA A 116 18.69 1.03 -5.74
CA ALA A 116 18.32 0.88 -7.15
C ALA A 116 17.36 -0.29 -7.39
N ALA A 117 17.58 -1.42 -6.73
CA ALA A 117 16.73 -2.61 -6.84
C ALA A 117 15.32 -2.34 -6.30
N VAL A 118 15.21 -1.72 -5.11
CA VAL A 118 13.91 -1.37 -4.52
C VAL A 118 13.16 -0.34 -5.36
N CYS A 119 13.85 0.69 -5.87
CA CYS A 119 13.24 1.67 -6.77
C CYS A 119 12.62 1.01 -8.00
N LYS A 120 13.38 0.11 -8.67
CA LYS A 120 12.87 -0.61 -9.85
C LYS A 120 11.72 -1.55 -9.52
N ALA A 121 11.82 -2.30 -8.42
CA ALA A 121 10.80 -3.25 -8.00
C ALA A 121 9.50 -2.58 -7.52
N SER A 122 9.54 -1.28 -7.22
CA SER A 122 8.36 -0.51 -6.79
C SER A 122 7.54 0.08 -7.95
N VAL A 123 8.01 -0.06 -9.20
CA VAL A 123 7.28 0.38 -10.40
C VAL A 123 6.26 -0.70 -10.78
N ILE A 124 5.01 -0.49 -10.40
CA ILE A 124 3.93 -1.49 -10.54
C ILE A 124 3.69 -1.87 -12.02
N GLU A 125 3.88 -0.93 -12.93
CA GLU A 125 3.72 -1.08 -14.37
C GLU A 125 4.70 -2.09 -14.96
N CYS A 126 5.85 -2.29 -14.30
CA CYS A 126 6.90 -3.21 -14.73
C CYS A 126 6.76 -4.62 -14.13
N LEU A 127 5.82 -4.83 -13.20
CA LEU A 127 5.65 -6.13 -12.55
C LEU A 127 4.77 -7.05 -13.40
N PRO A 128 5.21 -8.27 -13.75
CA PRO A 128 4.50 -9.14 -14.71
C PRO A 128 3.04 -9.40 -14.40
N LYS A 129 2.68 -9.51 -13.12
CA LYS A 129 1.31 -9.79 -12.68
C LYS A 129 0.47 -8.53 -12.48
N CYS A 130 1.09 -7.36 -12.46
CA CYS A 130 0.42 -6.09 -12.22
C CYS A 130 0.22 -5.28 -13.50
N SER A 131 1.15 -5.38 -14.47
CA SER A 131 1.12 -4.60 -15.71
C SER A 131 -0.16 -4.78 -16.54
N GLY A 132 -0.80 -5.95 -16.49
CA GLY A 132 -2.08 -6.23 -17.15
C GLY A 132 -3.30 -6.19 -16.21
N CYS A 133 -3.15 -5.73 -14.98
CA CYS A 133 -4.24 -5.71 -14.00
C CYS A 133 -5.11 -4.47 -14.19
N VAL A 134 -6.43 -4.64 -14.23
CA VAL A 134 -7.38 -3.52 -14.39
C VAL A 134 -7.35 -2.51 -13.24
N TYR A 135 -6.92 -2.93 -12.05
CA TYR A 135 -6.77 -2.06 -10.88
C TYR A 135 -5.42 -1.34 -10.81
N GLN A 136 -4.51 -1.65 -11.74
CA GLN A 136 -3.12 -1.15 -11.70
C GLN A 136 -3.04 0.38 -11.56
N PRO A 137 -3.85 1.22 -12.25
CA PRO A 137 -3.75 2.67 -12.15
C PRO A 137 -4.03 3.22 -10.74
N TYR A 138 -4.73 2.44 -9.94
CA TYR A 138 -5.18 2.84 -8.58
C TYR A 138 -4.40 2.16 -7.46
N CYS A 139 -3.62 1.13 -7.79
CA CYS A 139 -2.92 0.27 -6.84
C CYS A 139 -1.47 0.71 -6.62
N GLY A 140 -0.79 0.04 -5.69
CA GLY A 140 0.64 0.16 -5.42
C GLY A 140 1.24 -1.17 -4.98
N VAL A 141 2.57 -1.24 -4.92
CA VAL A 141 3.30 -2.43 -4.49
C VAL A 141 4.37 -2.06 -3.47
N CYS A 142 4.62 -2.97 -2.54
CA CYS A 142 5.71 -2.86 -1.59
C CYS A 142 6.75 -3.94 -1.89
N PRO A 143 7.94 -3.59 -2.41
CA PRO A 143 9.00 -4.56 -2.69
C PRO A 143 9.47 -5.32 -1.44
N VAL A 144 9.48 -4.66 -0.28
CA VAL A 144 9.89 -5.28 0.99
C VAL A 144 8.91 -6.38 1.39
N VAL A 145 7.60 -6.13 1.27
CA VAL A 145 6.57 -7.15 1.55
C VAL A 145 6.65 -8.30 0.55
N ASN A 146 6.88 -8.01 -0.74
CA ASN A 146 7.10 -9.06 -1.74
C ASN A 146 8.31 -9.93 -1.39
N PHE A 147 9.43 -9.30 -1.03
CA PHE A 147 10.65 -10.01 -0.63
C PHE A 147 10.41 -10.86 0.61
N ALA A 148 9.76 -10.33 1.62
CA ALA A 148 9.48 -11.06 2.84
C ALA A 148 8.57 -12.28 2.63
N ALA A 149 7.62 -12.19 1.69
CA ALA A 149 6.68 -13.25 1.39
C ALA A 149 7.26 -14.33 0.45
N ALA A 150 8.15 -13.94 -0.48
CA ALA A 150 8.58 -14.81 -1.57
C ALA A 150 10.11 -14.83 -1.80
N ASN A 151 10.89 -14.14 -0.97
CA ASN A 151 12.33 -13.91 -1.16
C ASN A 151 12.66 -13.31 -2.55
N ASN A 152 11.75 -12.49 -3.09
CA ASN A 152 11.86 -11.88 -4.40
C ASN A 152 11.16 -10.52 -4.42
N LEU A 153 11.90 -9.45 -4.72
CA LEU A 153 11.40 -8.07 -4.78
C LEU A 153 10.32 -7.86 -5.85
N TYR A 154 10.40 -8.60 -6.95
CA TYR A 154 9.55 -8.43 -8.13
C TYR A 154 8.33 -9.35 -8.16
N GLU A 155 8.27 -10.30 -7.25
CA GLU A 155 7.15 -11.23 -7.22
C GLU A 155 6.00 -10.66 -6.41
N LYS A 156 4.89 -10.36 -7.10
CA LYS A 156 3.62 -10.13 -6.42
C LYS A 156 2.75 -11.38 -6.54
N ASN A 157 2.44 -11.98 -5.42
CA ASN A 157 1.44 -13.03 -5.37
C ASN A 157 0.05 -12.38 -5.50
N ILE A 158 -0.70 -12.70 -6.55
CA ILE A 158 -2.07 -12.21 -6.75
C ILE A 158 -3.07 -12.77 -5.71
N LYS A 159 -2.65 -13.78 -4.94
CA LYS A 159 -3.36 -14.32 -3.78
C LYS A 159 -2.81 -13.75 -2.45
N ASP A 160 -2.01 -12.69 -2.51
CA ASP A 160 -1.57 -11.98 -1.34
C ASP A 160 -2.76 -11.24 -0.71
N PHE A 161 -2.88 -11.35 0.61
CA PHE A 161 -3.91 -10.69 1.42
C PHE A 161 -4.13 -9.22 1.01
N ARG A 162 -3.04 -8.45 0.86
CA ARG A 162 -3.12 -7.03 0.46
C ARG A 162 -3.73 -6.86 -0.93
N CYS A 163 -3.36 -7.71 -1.90
CA CYS A 163 -3.90 -7.64 -3.24
C CYS A 163 -5.41 -7.90 -3.26
N GLU A 164 -5.86 -8.91 -2.53
CA GLU A 164 -7.28 -9.27 -2.43
C GLU A 164 -8.08 -8.15 -1.72
N VAL A 165 -7.56 -7.64 -0.61
CA VAL A 165 -8.19 -6.53 0.14
C VAL A 165 -8.31 -5.27 -0.71
N TYR A 166 -7.24 -4.84 -1.37
CA TYR A 166 -7.28 -3.61 -2.17
C TYR A 166 -8.25 -3.72 -3.36
N ARG A 167 -8.27 -4.86 -4.03
CA ARG A 167 -9.24 -5.11 -5.10
C ARG A 167 -10.67 -5.08 -4.57
N GLY A 168 -10.95 -5.77 -3.48
CA GLY A 168 -12.27 -5.78 -2.89
C GLY A 168 -12.77 -4.41 -2.40
N ILE A 169 -11.88 -3.57 -1.86
CA ILE A 169 -12.22 -2.17 -1.52
C ILE A 169 -12.56 -1.37 -2.79
N MET A 170 -11.75 -1.50 -3.83
CA MET A 170 -12.01 -0.82 -5.10
C MET A 170 -13.31 -1.32 -5.75
N ASP A 171 -13.61 -2.62 -5.68
CA ASP A 171 -14.87 -3.18 -6.19
C ASP A 171 -16.08 -2.55 -5.49
N ILE A 172 -16.04 -2.37 -4.17
CA ILE A 172 -17.11 -1.69 -3.42
C ILE A 172 -17.32 -0.26 -3.93
N ILE A 173 -16.24 0.46 -4.23
CA ILE A 173 -16.31 1.82 -4.76
C ILE A 173 -16.87 1.81 -6.17
N PHE A 174 -16.41 0.91 -7.05
CA PHE A 174 -16.89 0.79 -8.42
C PHE A 174 -18.37 0.39 -8.49
N GLU A 175 -18.83 -0.52 -7.63
CA GLU A 175 -20.25 -0.89 -7.51
C GLU A 175 -21.14 0.34 -7.23
N ILE A 176 -20.72 1.23 -6.34
CA ILE A 176 -21.47 2.47 -6.02
C ILE A 176 -21.45 3.44 -7.21
N ILE A 177 -20.35 3.52 -7.93
CA ILE A 177 -20.26 4.35 -9.13
C ILE A 177 -21.16 3.80 -10.23
N GLU A 178 -21.17 2.48 -10.44
CA GLU A 178 -22.00 1.78 -11.43
C GLU A 178 -23.49 1.89 -11.09
N GLU A 179 -23.86 1.84 -9.82
CA GLU A 179 -25.25 2.07 -9.35
C GLU A 179 -25.78 3.45 -9.80
N GLY A 180 -24.90 4.43 -10.02
CA GLY A 180 -25.26 5.76 -10.52
C GLY A 180 -26.06 6.61 -9.54
N ASN A 181 -26.10 6.26 -8.24
CA ASN A 181 -26.82 7.03 -7.23
C ASN A 181 -26.06 8.34 -6.93
N GLU A 182 -26.60 9.46 -7.41
CA GLU A 182 -25.96 10.78 -7.28
C GLU A 182 -25.65 11.17 -5.81
N LYS A 183 -26.52 10.81 -4.85
CA LYS A 183 -26.28 11.12 -3.44
C LYS A 183 -25.09 10.35 -2.89
N LYS A 184 -24.99 9.04 -3.18
CA LYS A 184 -23.85 8.21 -2.77
C LYS A 184 -22.55 8.69 -3.43
N ILE A 185 -22.58 9.01 -4.74
CA ILE A 185 -21.42 9.55 -5.47
C ILE A 185 -20.97 10.89 -4.86
N LYS A 186 -21.90 11.76 -4.47
CA LYS A 186 -21.57 13.02 -3.79
C LYS A 186 -20.91 12.79 -2.43
N ILE A 187 -21.37 11.78 -1.69
CA ILE A 187 -20.73 11.36 -0.42
C ILE A 187 -19.31 10.86 -0.68
N LEU A 188 -19.10 9.94 -1.63
CA LEU A 188 -17.75 9.48 -1.98
C LEU A 188 -16.82 10.66 -2.32
N LYS A 189 -17.30 11.60 -3.14
CA LYS A 189 -16.52 12.80 -3.48
C LYS A 189 -16.18 13.65 -2.25
N SER A 190 -17.05 13.73 -1.25
CA SER A 190 -16.80 14.49 -0.02
C SER A 190 -15.70 13.85 0.85
N TRP A 191 -15.48 12.53 0.75
CA TRP A 191 -14.40 11.85 1.48
C TRP A 191 -13.02 12.12 0.88
N ALA A 192 -12.95 12.59 -0.35
CA ALA A 192 -11.70 12.90 -1.04
C ALA A 192 -11.19 14.34 -0.81
N ASN A 193 -11.89 15.14 -0.04
CA ASN A 193 -11.55 16.55 0.25
C ASN A 193 -10.71 16.70 1.51
#